data_b4a38753b2017eace95b77a43ed31ae7
#
_entry.id   b4a38753b2017eace95b77a43ed31ae7
#
_cell.length_a   1.000
_cell.length_b   1.000
_cell.length_c   1.000
_cell.angle_alpha   90.00
_cell.angle_beta   90.00
_cell.angle_gamma   90.00
#
_symmetry.space_group_name_H-M   'P 1'
#
loop_
_entity.id
_entity.type
_entity.pdbx_description
1 polymer ?
#
loop_
_entity_poly.entity_id
_entity_poly.type
_entity_poly.pdbx_seq_one_letter_code
_entity_poly.pdbx_strand_id
1 'polypeptide(L)'
;VTWRSAPGTTRLTLETPVRAVFSTDFSSVKYRGYVFAPELALERSGLGLPRSRARIGLGPVFASGGLMDYWYRVEERYSRPGRPAYDAASGYLGLRLQFSYRVPLTERISVSAGGRLENFSGASNAGSPLFRSELNATLVGGLSFALYRSPAQTGSAAEPFD
;
A
#
# COMPACT_ATOMS: atom_id res chain seq x y z
N VAL A 1 9.45 -0.85 13.84
CA VAL A 1 10.51 -0.04 14.50
C VAL A 1 10.40 1.39 14.01
N THR A 2 10.30 2.34 14.92
CA THR A 2 10.16 3.77 14.58
C THR A 2 11.40 4.52 15.04
N TRP A 3 12.00 5.27 14.14
CA TRP A 3 13.11 6.17 14.43
C TRP A 3 12.65 7.62 14.26
N ARG A 4 12.96 8.52 15.22
CA ARG A 4 12.65 9.95 15.15
C ARG A 4 13.95 10.75 15.10
N SER A 5 14.09 11.62 14.11
CA SER A 5 15.20 12.55 14.01
C SER A 5 14.69 13.97 14.29
N ALA A 6 15.35 14.70 15.16
CA ALA A 6 15.09 16.03 15.64
C ALA A 6 13.63 16.31 16.11
N PRO A 7 13.38 17.14 17.11
CA PRO A 7 12.07 17.21 17.77
C PRO A 7 10.96 17.55 16.76
N GLY A 8 10.15 16.56 16.41
CA GLY A 8 8.80 16.73 15.86
C GLY A 8 8.60 16.79 14.36
N THR A 9 9.64 16.88 13.51
CA THR A 9 9.43 17.18 12.08
C THR A 9 9.61 16.00 11.13
N THR A 10 10.43 15.02 11.45
CA THR A 10 10.74 13.88 10.57
C THR A 10 10.66 12.58 11.34
N ARG A 11 10.02 11.59 10.76
CA ARG A 11 9.89 10.22 11.31
C ARG A 11 10.25 9.22 10.24
N LEU A 12 11.12 8.27 10.58
CA LEU A 12 11.39 7.07 9.79
C LEU A 12 10.74 5.87 10.48
N THR A 13 9.97 5.08 9.73
CA THR A 13 9.23 3.95 10.27
C THR A 13 9.41 2.75 9.36
N LEU A 14 9.73 1.59 9.95
CA LEU A 14 9.64 0.30 9.28
C LEU A 14 8.29 -0.33 9.64
N GLU A 15 7.45 -0.55 8.63
CA GLU A 15 6.18 -1.22 8.73
C GLU A 15 6.28 -2.62 8.13
N THR A 16 5.64 -3.61 8.74
CA THR A 16 5.67 -5.01 8.28
C THR A 16 4.25 -5.59 8.22
N PRO A 17 3.35 -5.00 7.42
CA PRO A 17 1.97 -5.44 7.35
C PRO A 17 1.84 -6.80 6.64
N VAL A 18 0.98 -7.65 7.22
CA VAL A 18 0.44 -8.85 6.56
C VAL A 18 -1.06 -8.64 6.37
N ARG A 19 -1.55 -8.87 5.16
CA ARG A 19 -2.97 -8.70 4.83
C ARG A 19 -3.53 -9.99 4.26
N ALA A 20 -4.60 -10.52 4.85
CA ALA A 20 -5.38 -11.59 4.26
C ALA A 20 -6.23 -11.07 3.09
N VAL A 21 -6.32 -11.85 2.04
CA VAL A 21 -7.08 -11.52 0.83
C VAL A 21 -8.22 -12.51 0.67
N PHE A 22 -9.41 -11.98 0.47
CA PHE A 22 -10.63 -12.75 0.23
C PHE A 22 -11.27 -12.30 -1.07
N SER A 23 -11.96 -13.20 -1.74
CA SER A 23 -12.87 -12.88 -2.83
C SER A 23 -14.30 -13.19 -2.42
N THR A 24 -15.26 -12.42 -2.91
CA THR A 24 -16.68 -12.66 -2.69
C THR A 24 -17.44 -12.57 -4.01
N ASP A 25 -18.47 -13.39 -4.13
CA ASP A 25 -19.48 -13.38 -5.20
C ASP A 25 -20.87 -13.01 -4.63
N PHE A 26 -20.91 -12.36 -3.44
CA PHE A 26 -22.09 -12.02 -2.64
C PHE A 26 -22.83 -13.21 -2.01
N SER A 27 -22.57 -14.44 -2.44
CA SER A 27 -23.14 -15.66 -1.86
C SER A 27 -22.13 -16.40 -0.99
N SER A 28 -20.84 -16.25 -1.27
CA SER A 28 -19.76 -16.89 -0.54
C SER A 28 -18.53 -16.01 -0.42
N VAL A 29 -17.76 -16.23 0.63
CA VAL A 29 -16.45 -15.59 0.85
C VAL A 29 -15.38 -16.67 0.82
N LYS A 30 -14.40 -16.52 -0.07
CA LYS A 30 -13.29 -17.48 -0.24
C LYS A 30 -11.98 -16.82 0.12
N TYR A 31 -11.24 -17.43 1.05
CA TYR A 31 -9.87 -17.04 1.35
C TYR A 31 -8.97 -17.35 0.15
N ARG A 32 -8.16 -16.38 -0.28
CA ARG A 32 -7.25 -16.51 -1.42
C ARG A 32 -5.78 -16.60 -1.03
N GLY A 33 -5.45 -16.11 0.15
CA GLY A 33 -4.09 -16.10 0.65
C GLY A 33 -3.76 -14.79 1.35
N TYR A 34 -2.48 -14.49 1.44
CA TYR A 34 -2.01 -13.27 2.09
C TYR A 34 -0.97 -12.53 1.23
N VAL A 35 -0.85 -11.23 1.53
CA VAL A 35 0.22 -10.35 1.04
C VAL A 35 1.05 -9.89 2.23
N PHE A 36 2.35 -10.00 2.12
CA PHE A 36 3.33 -9.40 3.03
C PHE A 36 4.05 -8.28 2.29
N ALA A 37 3.99 -7.06 2.83
CA ALA A 37 4.51 -5.88 2.16
C ALA A 37 5.29 -4.99 3.14
N PRO A 38 6.51 -5.41 3.56
CA PRO A 38 7.34 -4.56 4.41
C PRO A 38 7.69 -3.26 3.70
N GLU A 39 7.62 -2.15 4.43
CA GLU A 39 7.82 -0.81 3.87
C GLU A 39 8.67 0.04 4.81
N LEU A 40 9.69 0.69 4.27
CA LEU A 40 10.40 1.77 4.93
C LEU A 40 9.74 3.09 4.54
N ALA A 41 9.18 3.80 5.51
CA ALA A 41 8.42 5.02 5.29
C ALA A 41 9.10 6.22 5.99
N LEU A 42 9.23 7.31 5.25
CA LEU A 42 9.67 8.61 5.74
C LEU A 42 8.49 9.56 5.76
N GLU A 43 8.17 10.08 6.94
CA GLU A 43 7.17 11.15 7.12
C GLU A 43 7.85 12.45 7.51
N ARG A 44 7.37 13.56 6.95
CA ARG A 44 7.81 14.90 7.30
C ARG A 44 6.64 15.84 7.43
N SER A 45 6.62 16.58 8.54
CA SER A 45 5.64 17.65 8.79
C SER A 45 6.20 19.02 8.39
N GLY A 46 5.33 19.90 7.89
CA GLY A 46 5.71 21.27 7.53
C GLY A 46 6.53 21.37 6.23
N LEU A 47 6.46 20.40 5.35
CA LEU A 47 7.16 20.46 4.05
C LEU A 47 6.43 21.40 3.10
N GLY A 48 7.03 22.56 2.80
CA GLY A 48 6.51 23.56 1.88
C GLY A 48 5.37 24.42 2.45
N LEU A 49 4.42 23.85 3.16
CA LEU A 49 3.28 24.54 3.77
C LEU A 49 3.18 24.24 5.27
N PRO A 50 2.82 25.22 6.11
CA PRO A 50 2.60 24.98 7.53
C PRO A 50 1.55 23.88 7.76
N ARG A 51 1.78 23.02 8.78
CA ARG A 51 0.88 21.92 9.16
C ARG A 51 0.66 20.87 8.08
N SER A 52 1.38 20.92 6.95
CA SER A 52 1.35 19.86 5.93
C SER A 52 2.01 18.59 6.45
N ARG A 53 1.67 17.46 5.81
CA ARG A 53 2.33 16.18 6.03
C ARG A 53 2.66 15.55 4.68
N ALA A 54 3.93 15.23 4.50
CA ALA A 54 4.43 14.44 3.38
C ALA A 54 4.85 13.08 3.89
N ARG A 55 4.53 12.02 3.14
CA ARG A 55 5.01 10.66 3.39
C ARG A 55 5.47 10.06 2.06
N ILE A 56 6.60 9.37 2.12
CA ILE A 56 7.10 8.51 1.06
C ILE A 56 7.46 7.16 1.69
N GLY A 57 7.07 6.07 1.04
CA GLY A 57 7.34 4.72 1.51
C GLY A 57 7.80 3.84 0.35
N LEU A 58 8.78 2.99 0.61
CA LEU A 58 9.34 2.06 -0.36
C LEU A 58 9.47 0.68 0.27
N GLY A 59 9.06 -0.35 -0.45
CA GLY A 59 9.22 -1.72 0.02
C GLY A 59 8.83 -2.78 -0.99
N PRO A 60 9.38 -4.00 -0.84
CA PRO A 60 8.99 -5.14 -1.64
C PRO A 60 7.60 -5.64 -1.24
N VAL A 61 6.96 -6.33 -2.17
CA VAL A 61 5.67 -7.00 -1.97
C VAL A 61 5.84 -8.49 -2.26
N PHE A 62 5.35 -9.31 -1.34
CA PHE A 62 5.34 -10.76 -1.48
C PHE A 62 3.91 -11.28 -1.35
N ALA A 63 3.60 -12.36 -2.03
CA ALA A 63 2.29 -12.99 -1.94
C ALA A 63 2.39 -14.51 -1.79
N SER A 64 1.40 -15.10 -1.11
CA SER A 64 1.30 -16.55 -0.93
C SER A 64 0.90 -17.26 -2.20
N GLY A 65 1.21 -18.56 -2.30
CA GLY A 65 0.89 -19.40 -3.47
C GLY A 65 -0.58 -19.36 -3.85
N GLY A 66 -1.49 -19.52 -2.90
CA GLY A 66 -2.93 -19.49 -3.20
C GLY A 66 -3.42 -18.17 -3.80
N LEU A 67 -2.81 -17.04 -3.40
CA LEU A 67 -3.12 -15.73 -4.00
C LEU A 67 -2.49 -15.59 -5.38
N MET A 68 -1.27 -16.09 -5.56
CA MET A 68 -0.61 -16.09 -6.87
C MET A 68 -1.35 -17.00 -7.87
N ASP A 69 -1.81 -18.18 -7.43
CA ASP A 69 -2.68 -19.04 -8.23
C ASP A 69 -3.95 -18.31 -8.68
N TYR A 70 -4.58 -17.60 -7.79
CA TYR A 70 -5.80 -16.84 -8.11
C TYR A 70 -5.58 -15.78 -9.19
N TRP A 71 -4.36 -15.17 -9.25
CA TRP A 71 -4.07 -14.11 -10.22
C TRP A 71 -3.41 -14.60 -11.52
N TYR A 72 -2.56 -15.63 -11.43
CA TYR A 72 -1.60 -15.95 -12.50
C TYR A 72 -1.71 -17.35 -13.04
N ARG A 73 -2.42 -18.27 -12.35
CA ARG A 73 -2.57 -19.65 -12.80
C ARG A 73 -3.46 -19.74 -14.03
N VAL A 74 -3.04 -20.56 -15.02
CA VAL A 74 -3.84 -20.99 -16.15
C VAL A 74 -3.93 -22.51 -16.11
N GLU A 75 -5.10 -23.03 -15.74
CA GLU A 75 -5.34 -24.46 -15.75
C GLU A 75 -5.31 -25.03 -17.18
N GLU A 76 -4.88 -26.29 -17.34
CA GLU A 76 -4.77 -26.98 -18.62
C GLU A 76 -6.04 -26.85 -19.48
N ARG A 77 -7.21 -27.05 -18.89
CA ARG A 77 -8.52 -26.93 -19.55
C ARG A 77 -8.83 -25.57 -20.15
N TYR A 78 -8.12 -24.53 -19.73
CA TYR A 78 -8.25 -23.16 -20.25
C TYR A 78 -7.05 -22.74 -21.12
N SER A 79 -6.14 -23.67 -21.37
CA SER A 79 -5.00 -23.46 -22.25
C SER A 79 -5.44 -23.28 -23.69
N ARG A 80 -4.77 -22.39 -24.41
CA ARG A 80 -5.00 -22.11 -25.83
C ARG A 80 -3.77 -21.44 -26.47
N PRO A 81 -3.65 -21.42 -27.80
CA PRO A 81 -2.60 -20.66 -28.47
C PRO A 81 -2.51 -19.23 -27.93
N GLY A 82 -1.31 -18.80 -27.52
CA GLY A 82 -1.05 -17.50 -26.91
C GLY A 82 -1.39 -17.40 -25.41
N ARG A 83 -1.95 -18.45 -24.80
CA ARG A 83 -2.19 -18.56 -23.36
C ARG A 83 -1.98 -19.99 -22.88
N PRO A 84 -0.73 -20.46 -22.78
CA PRO A 84 -0.42 -21.82 -22.31
C PRO A 84 -0.82 -22.00 -20.85
N ALA A 85 -0.92 -23.27 -20.41
CA ALA A 85 -1.06 -23.62 -19.00
C ALA A 85 0.12 -23.04 -18.21
N TYR A 86 -0.14 -22.59 -16.99
CA TYR A 86 0.84 -21.99 -16.12
C TYR A 86 0.50 -22.22 -14.65
N ASP A 87 1.44 -22.78 -13.91
CA ASP A 87 1.34 -22.93 -12.46
C ASP A 87 2.07 -21.78 -11.79
N ALA A 88 1.35 -21.06 -10.93
CA ALA A 88 1.92 -19.89 -10.26
C ALA A 88 2.73 -20.30 -9.04
N ALA A 89 3.79 -19.53 -8.78
CA ALA A 89 4.65 -19.70 -7.61
C ALA A 89 4.42 -18.59 -6.59
N SER A 90 4.47 -18.93 -5.29
CA SER A 90 4.55 -17.92 -4.22
C SER A 90 5.85 -17.13 -4.31
N GLY A 91 5.89 -15.94 -3.73
CA GLY A 91 7.12 -15.19 -3.60
C GLY A 91 7.00 -13.72 -3.93
N TYR A 92 8.05 -13.18 -4.52
CA TYR A 92 8.16 -11.76 -4.85
C TYR A 92 7.16 -11.35 -5.92
N LEU A 93 6.36 -10.35 -5.60
CA LEU A 93 5.38 -9.77 -6.54
C LEU A 93 5.93 -8.51 -7.21
N GLY A 94 6.67 -7.69 -6.49
CA GLY A 94 7.21 -6.44 -7.05
C GLY A 94 7.72 -5.48 -5.98
N LEU A 95 8.26 -4.36 -6.43
CA LEU A 95 8.66 -3.22 -5.59
C LEU A 95 7.58 -2.14 -5.65
N ARG A 96 7.22 -1.59 -4.49
CA ARG A 96 6.20 -0.56 -4.36
C ARG A 96 6.80 0.71 -3.78
N LEU A 97 6.59 1.82 -4.48
CA LEU A 97 6.80 3.18 -3.98
C LEU A 97 5.44 3.82 -3.74
N GLN A 98 5.23 4.37 -2.55
CA GLN A 98 4.03 5.12 -2.20
C GLN A 98 4.43 6.54 -1.80
N PHE A 99 3.60 7.52 -2.14
CA PHE A 99 3.76 8.88 -1.66
C PHE A 99 2.41 9.49 -1.35
N SER A 100 2.36 10.38 -0.39
CA SER A 100 1.18 11.17 -0.06
C SER A 100 1.57 12.53 0.48
N TYR A 101 0.74 13.51 0.18
CA TYR A 101 0.87 14.86 0.68
C TYR A 101 -0.49 15.37 1.13
N ARG A 102 -0.59 15.85 2.35
CA ARG A 102 -1.82 16.38 2.94
C ARG A 102 -1.57 17.79 3.47
N VAL A 103 -2.50 18.69 3.16
CA VAL A 103 -2.49 20.08 3.59
C VAL A 103 -3.83 20.42 4.25
N PRO A 104 -3.86 20.82 5.51
CA PRO A 104 -5.04 21.45 6.09
C PRO A 104 -5.16 22.89 5.55
N LEU A 105 -6.23 23.15 4.79
CA LEU A 105 -6.53 24.49 4.26
C LEU A 105 -7.18 25.37 5.33
N THR A 106 -8.06 24.77 6.12
CA THR A 106 -8.72 25.40 7.26
C THR A 106 -8.71 24.43 8.44
N GLU A 107 -9.31 24.82 9.56
CA GLU A 107 -9.51 23.89 10.69
C GLU A 107 -10.42 22.70 10.34
N ARG A 108 -11.28 22.85 9.34
CA ARG A 108 -12.26 21.82 8.96
C ARG A 108 -11.96 21.16 7.63
N ILE A 109 -11.20 21.80 6.77
CA ILE A 109 -10.95 21.33 5.40
C ILE A 109 -9.49 20.94 5.23
N SER A 110 -9.26 19.74 4.70
CA SER A 110 -7.94 19.29 4.29
C SER A 110 -8.00 18.73 2.86
N VAL A 111 -6.98 19.04 2.08
CA VAL A 111 -6.75 18.43 0.75
C VAL A 111 -5.61 17.44 0.86
N SER A 112 -5.73 16.33 0.16
CA SER A 112 -4.70 15.33 0.05
C SER A 112 -4.51 14.91 -1.41
N ALA A 113 -3.26 14.63 -1.77
CA ALA A 113 -2.89 13.99 -3.01
C ALA A 113 -1.88 12.89 -2.69
N GLY A 114 -1.88 11.84 -3.48
CA GLY A 114 -0.95 10.74 -3.30
C GLY A 114 -0.91 9.84 -4.51
N GLY A 115 -0.02 8.87 -4.47
CA GLY A 115 0.10 7.91 -5.54
C GLY A 115 0.93 6.70 -5.13
N ARG A 116 0.93 5.74 -6.04
CA ARG A 116 1.66 4.50 -5.93
C ARG A 116 2.26 4.17 -7.28
N LEU A 117 3.52 3.78 -7.26
CA LEU A 117 4.21 3.17 -8.38
C LEU A 117 4.59 1.76 -7.98
N GLU A 118 4.28 0.79 -8.82
CA GLU A 118 4.61 -0.61 -8.61
C GLU A 118 5.42 -1.11 -9.81
N ASN A 119 6.60 -1.62 -9.52
CA ASN A 119 7.47 -2.25 -10.50
C ASN A 119 7.48 -3.75 -10.25
N PHE A 120 7.00 -4.53 -11.20
CA PHE A 120 6.89 -5.98 -11.17
C PHE A 120 8.03 -6.67 -11.92
N SER A 121 9.08 -5.96 -12.33
CA SER A 121 10.28 -6.57 -12.92
C SER A 121 10.87 -7.59 -11.96
N GLY A 122 11.15 -8.80 -12.45
CA GLY A 122 11.64 -9.90 -11.64
C GLY A 122 10.60 -10.54 -10.73
N ALA A 123 9.30 -10.26 -10.90
CA ALA A 123 8.23 -10.94 -10.18
C ALA A 123 8.28 -12.46 -10.41
N SER A 124 7.97 -13.26 -9.37
CA SER A 124 8.00 -14.73 -9.43
C SER A 124 7.11 -15.29 -10.56
N ASN A 125 6.08 -14.56 -10.97
CA ASN A 125 5.15 -14.98 -12.01
C ASN A 125 5.18 -14.09 -13.27
N ALA A 126 6.31 -13.43 -13.55
CA ALA A 126 6.46 -12.62 -14.76
C ALA A 126 6.30 -13.44 -16.06
N GLY A 127 6.56 -14.74 -16.02
CA GLY A 127 6.34 -15.67 -17.15
C GLY A 127 4.89 -16.09 -17.36
N SER A 128 3.96 -15.71 -16.49
CA SER A 128 2.54 -16.06 -16.68
C SER A 128 1.95 -15.36 -17.91
N PRO A 129 1.15 -16.04 -18.73
CA PRO A 129 0.45 -15.41 -19.85
C PRO A 129 -0.62 -14.40 -19.39
N LEU A 130 -0.93 -14.34 -18.09
CA LEU A 130 -1.81 -13.35 -17.48
C LEU A 130 -1.05 -12.11 -16.98
N PHE A 131 0.27 -12.15 -16.96
CA PHE A 131 1.09 -11.00 -16.61
C PHE A 131 1.05 -9.96 -17.75
N ARG A 132 0.61 -8.74 -17.45
CA ARG A 132 0.31 -7.74 -18.49
C ARG A 132 1.28 -6.57 -18.54
N SER A 133 1.82 -6.16 -17.40
CA SER A 133 2.65 -4.96 -17.31
C SER A 133 3.63 -5.05 -16.15
N GLU A 134 4.84 -4.61 -16.38
CA GLU A 134 5.87 -4.53 -15.36
C GLU A 134 5.76 -3.26 -14.51
N LEU A 135 5.08 -2.23 -15.02
CA LEU A 135 4.91 -0.97 -14.30
C LEU A 135 3.43 -0.63 -14.17
N ASN A 136 3.03 -0.30 -12.95
CA ASN A 136 1.71 0.22 -12.64
C ASN A 136 1.82 1.53 -11.87
N ALA A 137 0.97 2.51 -12.21
CA ALA A 137 0.90 3.78 -11.54
C ALA A 137 -0.55 4.09 -11.15
N THR A 138 -0.75 4.53 -9.92
CA THR A 138 -2.05 4.96 -9.40
C THR A 138 -1.88 6.33 -8.77
N LEU A 139 -2.79 7.25 -9.09
CA LEU A 139 -2.88 8.55 -8.44
C LEU A 139 -4.23 8.68 -7.73
N VAL A 140 -4.23 9.38 -6.61
CA VAL A 140 -5.43 9.63 -5.80
C VAL A 140 -5.40 11.05 -5.28
N GLY A 141 -6.55 11.71 -5.32
CA GLY A 141 -6.80 12.99 -4.69
C GLY A 141 -7.98 12.90 -3.75
N GLY A 142 -7.98 13.71 -2.70
CA GLY A 142 -9.06 13.69 -1.72
C GLY A 142 -9.28 15.03 -1.06
N LEU A 143 -10.54 15.31 -0.76
CA LEU A 143 -10.99 16.41 0.09
C LEU A 143 -11.61 15.81 1.35
N SER A 144 -11.14 16.26 2.51
CA SER A 144 -11.68 15.85 3.80
C SER A 144 -12.33 17.05 4.49
N PHE A 145 -13.56 16.88 4.95
CA PHE A 145 -14.28 17.88 5.71
C PHE A 145 -14.65 17.34 7.11
N ALA A 146 -14.25 18.05 8.16
CA ALA A 146 -14.60 17.69 9.53
C ALA A 146 -15.99 18.28 9.86
N LEU A 147 -17.00 17.41 9.91
CA LEU A 147 -18.38 17.78 10.25
C LEU A 147 -18.52 18.25 11.69
N TYR A 148 -17.80 17.58 12.61
CA TYR A 148 -17.85 17.87 14.03
C TYR A 148 -16.44 17.78 14.63
N ARG A 149 -16.14 18.67 15.57
CA ARG A 149 -14.98 18.59 16.44
C ARG A 149 -15.47 18.61 17.89
N SER A 150 -15.04 17.63 18.69
CA SER A 150 -15.27 17.66 20.10
C SER A 150 -14.60 18.91 20.71
N PRO A 151 -15.30 19.69 21.57
CA PRO A 151 -14.68 20.80 22.30
C PRO A 151 -13.67 20.32 23.35
N ALA A 152 -13.76 19.06 23.78
CA ALA A 152 -12.76 18.45 24.64
C ALA A 152 -11.51 18.14 23.79
N GLN A 153 -10.53 19.01 23.79
CA GLN A 153 -9.18 18.66 23.44
C GLN A 153 -8.70 17.69 24.52
N THR A 154 -8.53 16.42 24.18
CA THR A 154 -7.58 15.59 24.93
C THR A 154 -6.27 16.34 24.82
N GLY A 155 -5.85 16.97 25.91
CA GLY A 155 -4.54 17.60 26.00
C GLY A 155 -3.55 16.62 25.39
N SER A 156 -2.65 17.12 24.59
CA SER A 156 -1.50 16.34 24.10
C SER A 156 -0.69 15.94 25.34
N ALA A 157 -1.19 14.93 26.05
CA ALA A 157 -0.35 14.11 26.86
C ALA A 157 0.59 13.46 25.84
N ALA A 158 1.81 13.95 25.77
CA ALA A 158 2.91 13.18 25.28
C ALA A 158 2.80 11.86 26.02
N GLU A 159 2.27 10.81 25.36
CA GLU A 159 2.40 9.49 25.91
C GLU A 159 3.90 9.22 26.01
N PRO A 160 4.40 8.99 27.22
CA PRO A 160 5.73 8.45 27.39
C PRO A 160 5.60 6.98 26.97
N PHE A 161 5.94 6.68 25.75
CA PHE A 161 6.30 5.31 25.40
C PHE A 161 7.70 5.09 25.96
N ASP A 162 7.74 4.49 27.16
CA ASP A 162 8.90 3.78 27.67
C ASP A 162 9.22 2.56 26.79
#